data_a1be2ae82a7c814402d546c657cce8b0
#
_entry.id   a1be2ae82a7c814402d546c657cce8b0
#
_cell.length_a   1.000
_cell.length_b   1.000
_cell.length_c   1.000
_cell.angle_alpha   90.00
_cell.angle_beta   90.00
_cell.angle_gamma   90.00
#
_symmetry.space_group_name_H-M   'P 1'
#
loop_
_entity.id
_entity.type
_entity.pdbx_description
1 polymer ?
#
loop_
_entity_poly.entity_id
_entity_poly.type
_entity_poly.pdbx_seq_one_letter_code
_entity_poly.pdbx_strand_id
1 'polypeptide(L)'
;NRFHDLEAFRAESASYQPVAEAVQELLDEGRLSERAHQTIHEFLGAEGEALLAAATDGDIDASGRLIRELLDRHGTGRLLFRNTRAAVRGFPERQLHPYPLPCPVEYLELPMDERVELYPEVAFQSQQDEPDGQNRWWTFDPRVEWLIDTLKMLKKYKVLVICAHAETALDLEDALRVRSGIPATVFHEGMSILERDRAAAYFADEEFGAQVLICSEIGSEGRNFQFAHHLVLFDLPAHPDLLEQRIGRLDRIGQAHVIQLHVPYLETSPQERLFQWYHQALNAFLNTCPTGNALQHQFGPRLLSQLEEGDDEEFAKLIDEARTERERLEAELHAGRDRLLELNSAGGEQGAALVEAIEEQDDQFALPIYMEELFDAFGIDSEDHSENALILRPSEKMLDASFPLGDDEAVTITYDREQALAREDMQFLTWEHPMVQGGMDLVLSGSMGNTAVALIKNKALKPGTVLLELLFVSEVVAPRALQLSRFLPPLALRCLLDANGNDLAAKVAFETLNDQLESVPRASANKFVQAQRDQLTAQIAIAEAKVAPRHAERVAQGQQRLKASLDEELARLTALQAVNPSVRDSEIEALRKQREEGLAALEKAALRLEAIRVLVAG
;
A
#
# COMPACT_ATOMS: atom_id res chain seq x y z
N ASN A 1 21.15 -13.86 -23.32
CA ASN A 1 20.08 -12.98 -23.81
C ASN A 1 19.00 -13.84 -24.48
N ARG A 2 18.05 -14.36 -23.68
CA ARG A 2 16.96 -15.28 -24.08
C ARG A 2 16.02 -14.71 -25.13
N PHE A 3 16.01 -13.38 -25.31
CA PHE A 3 15.08 -12.68 -26.20
C PHE A 3 15.50 -12.62 -27.68
N HIS A 4 16.62 -13.25 -28.05
CA HIS A 4 17.08 -13.28 -29.45
C HIS A 4 16.68 -14.56 -30.22
N ASP A 5 16.13 -15.57 -29.54
CA ASP A 5 15.64 -16.79 -30.18
C ASP A 5 14.13 -16.96 -29.98
N LEU A 6 13.37 -16.59 -31.00
CA LEU A 6 11.91 -16.64 -30.97
C LEU A 6 11.36 -18.07 -30.94
N GLU A 7 12.07 -19.04 -31.51
CA GLU A 7 11.65 -20.45 -31.51
C GLU A 7 11.86 -21.08 -30.13
N ALA A 8 13.00 -20.82 -29.48
CA ALA A 8 13.24 -21.23 -28.10
C ALA A 8 12.25 -20.60 -27.13
N PHE A 9 11.89 -19.32 -27.33
CA PHE A 9 10.87 -18.64 -26.54
C PHE A 9 9.47 -19.25 -26.70
N ARG A 10 9.07 -19.62 -27.95
CA ARG A 10 7.78 -20.28 -28.21
C ARG A 10 7.73 -21.68 -27.61
N ALA A 11 8.82 -22.46 -27.72
CA ALA A 11 8.92 -23.79 -27.12
C ALA A 11 8.85 -23.74 -25.60
N GLU A 12 9.53 -22.77 -24.99
CA GLU A 12 9.48 -22.51 -23.55
C GLU A 12 8.07 -22.08 -23.11
N SER A 13 7.41 -21.19 -23.86
CA SER A 13 6.02 -20.76 -23.56
C SER A 13 5.04 -21.93 -23.61
N ALA A 14 5.20 -22.86 -24.52
CA ALA A 14 4.34 -24.04 -24.63
C ALA A 14 4.51 -25.02 -23.43
N SER A 15 5.64 -25.00 -22.73
CA SER A 15 5.88 -25.83 -21.54
C SER A 15 5.21 -25.29 -20.26
N TYR A 16 4.79 -24.02 -20.25
CA TYR A 16 4.18 -23.41 -19.07
C TYR A 16 2.70 -23.76 -18.90
N GLN A 17 1.98 -24.03 -19.98
CA GLN A 17 0.57 -24.32 -19.92
C GLN A 17 0.24 -25.58 -19.09
N PRO A 18 0.92 -26.75 -19.27
CA PRO A 18 0.65 -27.93 -18.44
C PRO A 18 0.89 -27.68 -16.94
N VAL A 19 1.92 -26.88 -16.61
CA VAL A 19 2.23 -26.54 -15.21
C VAL A 19 1.15 -25.64 -14.62
N ALA A 20 0.65 -24.64 -15.38
CA ALA A 20 -0.45 -23.78 -14.95
C ALA A 20 -1.75 -24.57 -14.71
N GLU A 21 -2.07 -25.50 -15.61
CA GLU A 21 -3.22 -26.40 -15.46
C GLU A 21 -3.09 -27.27 -14.20
N ALA A 22 -1.91 -27.87 -13.96
CA ALA A 22 -1.68 -28.71 -12.80
C ALA A 22 -1.75 -27.92 -11.47
N VAL A 23 -1.19 -26.71 -11.44
CA VAL A 23 -1.27 -25.82 -10.26
C VAL A 23 -2.71 -25.38 -10.00
N GLN A 24 -3.48 -25.06 -11.07
CA GLN A 24 -4.88 -24.68 -10.93
C GLN A 24 -5.73 -25.84 -10.37
N GLU A 25 -5.53 -27.06 -10.87
CA GLU A 25 -6.23 -28.24 -10.34
C GLU A 25 -5.89 -28.52 -8.86
N LEU A 26 -4.65 -28.25 -8.46
CA LEU A 26 -4.24 -28.34 -7.03
C LEU A 26 -4.91 -27.27 -6.14
N LEU A 27 -5.10 -26.07 -6.66
CA LEU A 27 -5.76 -24.96 -5.94
C LEU A 27 -7.27 -25.16 -5.83
N ASP A 28 -7.91 -25.79 -6.82
CA ASP A 28 -9.35 -26.03 -6.86
C ASP A 28 -9.80 -27.21 -5.94
N GLU A 29 -8.87 -27.79 -5.17
CA GLU A 29 -9.11 -28.93 -4.23
C GLU A 29 -9.85 -30.11 -4.88
N GLY A 30 -9.79 -30.20 -6.22
CA GLY A 30 -10.43 -31.23 -7.01
C GLY A 30 -9.61 -32.52 -7.13
N ARG A 31 -10.19 -33.54 -7.80
CA ARG A 31 -9.42 -34.69 -8.26
C ARG A 31 -8.50 -34.26 -9.39
N LEU A 32 -7.20 -34.43 -9.20
CA LEU A 32 -6.20 -34.19 -10.23
C LEU A 32 -6.43 -35.07 -11.46
N SER A 33 -6.33 -34.48 -12.64
CA SER A 33 -6.37 -35.20 -13.91
C SER A 33 -5.13 -36.06 -14.10
N GLU A 34 -5.23 -37.11 -14.93
CA GLU A 34 -4.03 -37.91 -15.31
C GLU A 34 -2.93 -37.04 -15.92
N ARG A 35 -3.30 -35.96 -16.60
CA ARG A 35 -2.37 -35.02 -17.20
C ARG A 35 -1.63 -34.20 -16.13
N ALA A 36 -2.32 -33.75 -15.09
CA ALA A 36 -1.70 -33.07 -13.97
C ALA A 36 -0.73 -33.98 -13.20
N HIS A 37 -1.10 -35.25 -12.96
CA HIS A 37 -0.21 -36.26 -12.40
C HIS A 37 1.05 -36.47 -13.23
N GLN A 38 0.90 -36.59 -14.56
CA GLN A 38 2.02 -36.75 -15.47
C GLN A 38 2.94 -35.52 -15.48
N THR A 39 2.37 -34.32 -15.44
CA THR A 39 3.11 -33.06 -15.35
C THR A 39 3.91 -33.00 -14.05
N ILE A 40 3.29 -33.32 -12.90
CA ILE A 40 3.98 -33.34 -11.60
C ILE A 40 5.15 -34.34 -11.60
N HIS A 41 4.91 -35.53 -12.15
CA HIS A 41 5.96 -36.54 -12.29
C HIS A 41 7.11 -36.10 -13.20
N GLU A 42 6.80 -35.52 -14.36
CA GLU A 42 7.79 -35.05 -15.35
C GLU A 42 8.66 -33.93 -14.79
N PHE A 43 8.08 -33.02 -14.04
CA PHE A 43 8.75 -31.81 -13.59
C PHE A 43 9.40 -31.94 -12.19
N LEU A 44 8.82 -32.71 -11.29
CA LEU A 44 9.30 -32.88 -9.91
C LEU A 44 9.79 -34.28 -9.58
N GLY A 45 9.55 -35.27 -10.45
CA GLY A 45 9.99 -36.65 -10.25
C GLY A 45 9.48 -37.27 -8.95
N ALA A 46 10.30 -38.08 -8.30
CA ALA A 46 9.93 -38.79 -7.07
C ALA A 46 9.58 -37.88 -5.88
N GLU A 47 10.13 -36.70 -5.83
CA GLU A 47 9.83 -35.69 -4.80
C GLU A 47 8.40 -35.15 -4.96
N GLY A 48 8.01 -34.86 -6.21
CA GLY A 48 6.63 -34.43 -6.52
C GLY A 48 5.60 -35.51 -6.21
N GLU A 49 5.93 -36.78 -6.48
CA GLU A 49 5.04 -37.90 -6.13
C GLU A 49 4.88 -38.07 -4.62
N ALA A 50 5.96 -37.88 -3.85
CA ALA A 50 5.90 -37.95 -2.38
C ALA A 50 5.05 -36.82 -1.78
N LEU A 51 5.21 -35.58 -2.29
CA LEU A 51 4.42 -34.42 -1.86
C LEU A 51 2.95 -34.60 -2.27
N LEU A 52 2.70 -35.14 -3.46
CA LEU A 52 1.35 -35.40 -3.94
C LEU A 52 0.64 -36.47 -3.11
N ALA A 53 1.35 -37.54 -2.73
CA ALA A 53 0.80 -38.56 -1.85
C ALA A 53 0.44 -37.98 -0.47
N ALA A 54 1.33 -37.16 0.11
CA ALA A 54 1.06 -36.51 1.40
C ALA A 54 -0.12 -35.53 1.31
N ALA A 55 -0.22 -34.75 0.23
CA ALA A 55 -1.36 -33.85 -0.01
C ALA A 55 -2.68 -34.62 -0.16
N THR A 56 -2.66 -35.78 -0.83
CA THR A 56 -3.83 -36.64 -1.00
C THR A 56 -4.28 -37.27 0.34
N ASP A 57 -3.33 -37.48 1.25
CA ASP A 57 -3.60 -37.96 2.61
C ASP A 57 -4.10 -36.84 3.56
N GLY A 58 -4.26 -35.61 3.07
CA GLY A 58 -4.83 -34.48 3.80
C GLY A 58 -3.81 -33.55 4.45
N ASP A 59 -2.54 -33.63 4.08
CA ASP A 59 -1.49 -32.67 4.50
C ASP A 59 -1.60 -31.38 3.63
N ILE A 60 -2.21 -30.36 4.21
CA ILE A 60 -2.39 -29.03 3.57
C ILE A 60 -1.03 -28.36 3.27
N ASP A 61 -0.05 -28.56 4.15
CA ASP A 61 1.31 -28.04 3.95
C ASP A 61 2.02 -28.71 2.76
N ALA A 62 1.74 -29.98 2.51
CA ALA A 62 2.29 -30.70 1.36
C ALA A 62 1.74 -30.18 0.03
N SER A 63 0.46 -29.85 -0.05
CA SER A 63 -0.15 -29.23 -1.22
C SER A 63 0.48 -27.86 -1.51
N GLY A 64 0.60 -27.01 -0.50
CA GLY A 64 1.25 -25.70 -0.62
C GLY A 64 2.72 -25.79 -1.03
N ARG A 65 3.46 -26.81 -0.55
CA ARG A 65 4.86 -27.08 -0.98
C ARG A 65 4.91 -27.54 -2.43
N LEU A 66 4.02 -28.45 -2.84
CA LEU A 66 3.96 -28.94 -4.21
C LEU A 66 3.71 -27.82 -5.22
N ILE A 67 2.78 -26.91 -4.92
CA ILE A 67 2.50 -25.72 -5.75
C ILE A 67 3.75 -24.84 -5.83
N ARG A 68 4.40 -24.53 -4.70
CA ARG A 68 5.63 -23.71 -4.69
C ARG A 68 6.75 -24.32 -5.51
N GLU A 69 7.00 -25.62 -5.39
CA GLU A 69 8.02 -26.32 -6.15
C GLU A 69 7.75 -26.29 -7.66
N LEU A 70 6.49 -26.49 -8.07
CA LEU A 70 6.10 -26.36 -9.47
C LEU A 70 6.32 -24.95 -10.03
N LEU A 71 5.92 -23.92 -9.28
CA LEU A 71 6.07 -22.51 -9.67
C LEU A 71 7.54 -22.07 -9.67
N ASP A 72 8.35 -22.47 -8.69
CA ASP A 72 9.77 -22.13 -8.59
C ASP A 72 10.60 -22.75 -9.71
N ARG A 73 10.38 -24.02 -10.04
CA ARG A 73 11.16 -24.73 -11.07
C ARG A 73 10.86 -24.28 -12.50
N HIS A 74 9.63 -23.82 -12.75
CA HIS A 74 9.20 -23.46 -14.10
C HIS A 74 8.86 -21.98 -14.28
N GLY A 75 9.02 -21.16 -13.22
CA GLY A 75 8.60 -19.78 -13.24
C GLY A 75 9.65 -18.79 -13.74
N THR A 76 9.23 -17.89 -14.63
CA THR A 76 9.82 -16.54 -14.72
C THR A 76 9.49 -15.71 -13.48
N GLY A 77 8.68 -16.24 -12.58
CA GLY A 77 8.13 -15.65 -11.38
C GLY A 77 9.12 -15.23 -10.28
N ARG A 78 10.41 -15.59 -10.42
CA ARG A 78 11.46 -15.06 -9.53
C ARG A 78 11.75 -13.57 -9.73
N LEU A 79 11.47 -13.04 -10.93
CA LEU A 79 11.82 -11.66 -11.31
C LEU A 79 10.65 -10.88 -11.87
N LEU A 80 9.57 -11.54 -12.25
CA LEU A 80 8.37 -10.94 -12.83
C LEU A 80 7.16 -11.41 -12.03
N PHE A 81 6.42 -10.45 -11.51
CA PHE A 81 5.16 -10.65 -10.82
C PHE A 81 4.07 -9.95 -11.62
N ARG A 82 2.94 -10.61 -11.79
CA ARG A 82 1.77 -10.03 -12.43
C ARG A 82 0.56 -10.24 -11.52
N ASN A 83 0.06 -9.16 -10.98
CA ASN A 83 -1.19 -9.17 -10.28
C ASN A 83 -2.32 -8.83 -11.25
N THR A 84 -3.35 -9.66 -11.27
CA THR A 84 -4.60 -9.35 -11.96
C THR A 84 -5.68 -9.09 -10.93
N ARG A 85 -6.70 -8.34 -11.31
CA ARG A 85 -7.86 -8.08 -10.47
C ARG A 85 -8.52 -9.38 -9.97
N ALA A 86 -8.53 -10.42 -10.79
CA ALA A 86 -9.09 -11.73 -10.43
C ALA A 86 -8.24 -12.48 -9.39
N ALA A 87 -6.93 -12.27 -9.38
CA ALA A 87 -6.00 -12.95 -8.48
C ALA A 87 -5.83 -12.24 -7.13
N VAL A 88 -6.11 -10.94 -7.07
CA VAL A 88 -5.95 -10.12 -5.85
C VAL A 88 -7.31 -9.85 -5.22
N ARG A 89 -7.48 -10.24 -3.96
CA ARG A 89 -8.69 -9.93 -3.18
C ARG A 89 -8.68 -8.46 -2.76
N GLY A 90 -9.87 -7.89 -2.57
CA GLY A 90 -10.01 -6.51 -2.05
C GLY A 90 -10.27 -5.44 -3.11
N PHE A 91 -10.44 -5.81 -4.38
CA PHE A 91 -11.00 -4.89 -5.36
C PHE A 91 -12.53 -4.82 -5.23
N PRO A 92 -13.14 -3.62 -5.35
CA PRO A 92 -14.57 -3.45 -5.30
C PRO A 92 -15.25 -4.00 -6.56
N GLU A 93 -16.53 -4.32 -6.46
CA GLU A 93 -17.37 -4.53 -7.62
C GLU A 93 -17.70 -3.18 -8.29
N ARG A 94 -18.03 -3.22 -9.60
CA ARG A 94 -18.48 -2.06 -10.37
C ARG A 94 -19.95 -2.22 -10.73
N GLN A 95 -20.73 -1.18 -10.55
CA GLN A 95 -22.14 -1.12 -10.95
C GLN A 95 -22.36 0.03 -11.94
N LEU A 96 -22.91 -0.28 -13.10
CA LEU A 96 -23.18 0.68 -14.16
C LEU A 96 -24.60 1.24 -14.05
N HIS A 97 -24.71 2.56 -14.12
CA HIS A 97 -25.97 3.31 -14.21
C HIS A 97 -25.96 4.17 -15.48
N PRO A 98 -26.55 3.68 -16.59
CA PRO A 98 -26.66 4.45 -17.82
C PRO A 98 -27.84 5.44 -17.74
N TYR A 99 -27.64 6.63 -18.29
CA TYR A 99 -28.66 7.67 -18.35
C TYR A 99 -28.78 8.21 -19.78
N PRO A 100 -29.68 7.63 -20.61
CA PRO A 100 -30.00 8.18 -21.92
C PRO A 100 -30.75 9.51 -21.74
N LEU A 101 -30.29 10.56 -22.39
CA LEU A 101 -30.84 11.89 -22.31
C LEU A 101 -31.13 12.45 -23.73
N PRO A 102 -32.21 13.24 -23.95
CA PRO A 102 -32.50 13.74 -25.26
C PRO A 102 -31.40 14.68 -25.75
N CYS A 103 -31.00 14.56 -27.02
CA CYS A 103 -30.06 15.48 -27.63
C CYS A 103 -30.69 16.88 -27.84
N PRO A 104 -30.08 17.98 -27.32
CA PRO A 104 -30.60 19.33 -27.52
C PRO A 104 -30.63 19.76 -28.99
N VAL A 105 -31.61 20.59 -29.34
CA VAL A 105 -31.74 21.10 -30.71
C VAL A 105 -30.53 21.94 -31.11
N GLU A 106 -29.94 22.66 -30.16
CA GLU A 106 -28.77 23.48 -30.33
C GLU A 106 -27.55 22.67 -30.82
N TYR A 107 -27.41 21.42 -30.38
CA TYR A 107 -26.38 20.52 -30.86
C TYR A 107 -26.71 19.90 -32.22
N LEU A 108 -28.00 19.72 -32.53
CA LEU A 108 -28.44 19.23 -33.84
C LEU A 108 -28.25 20.26 -34.96
N GLU A 109 -28.22 21.55 -34.61
CA GLU A 109 -27.99 22.65 -35.55
C GLU A 109 -26.51 22.92 -35.87
N LEU A 110 -25.58 22.30 -35.15
CA LEU A 110 -24.16 22.39 -35.44
C LEU A 110 -23.86 21.87 -36.85
N PRO A 111 -22.81 22.39 -37.55
CA PRO A 111 -22.32 21.83 -38.81
C PRO A 111 -22.09 20.32 -38.75
N MET A 112 -22.20 19.62 -39.89
CA MET A 112 -22.19 18.15 -39.90
C MET A 112 -20.90 17.59 -39.32
N ASP A 113 -19.77 18.18 -39.61
CA ASP A 113 -18.42 17.81 -39.13
C ASP A 113 -18.28 17.99 -37.62
N GLU A 114 -18.95 18.97 -37.02
CA GLU A 114 -18.90 19.26 -35.59
C GLU A 114 -19.94 18.49 -34.79
N ARG A 115 -21.02 17.99 -35.43
CA ARG A 115 -22.01 17.08 -34.77
C ARG A 115 -21.46 15.71 -34.46
N VAL A 116 -20.39 15.34 -35.11
CA VAL A 116 -19.68 14.08 -34.89
C VAL A 116 -18.80 14.13 -33.66
N GLU A 117 -18.54 15.33 -33.12
CA GLU A 117 -17.75 15.49 -31.91
C GLU A 117 -18.38 14.73 -30.72
N LEU A 118 -17.53 14.03 -30.01
CA LEU A 118 -17.91 13.36 -28.75
C LEU A 118 -18.20 14.35 -27.62
N TYR A 119 -17.78 15.60 -27.82
CA TYR A 119 -17.86 16.71 -26.87
C TYR A 119 -18.63 17.89 -27.48
N PRO A 120 -19.95 17.76 -27.65
CA PRO A 120 -20.75 18.75 -28.37
C PRO A 120 -20.77 20.13 -27.71
N GLU A 121 -20.54 20.20 -26.39
CA GLU A 121 -20.40 21.47 -25.67
C GLU A 121 -19.18 22.28 -26.12
N VAL A 122 -18.08 21.60 -26.44
CA VAL A 122 -16.84 22.24 -26.93
C VAL A 122 -17.06 22.76 -28.36
N ALA A 123 -17.68 21.95 -29.23
CA ALA A 123 -18.03 22.36 -30.57
C ALA A 123 -18.99 23.57 -30.57
N PHE A 124 -19.98 23.59 -29.69
CA PHE A 124 -20.91 24.72 -29.52
C PHE A 124 -20.20 25.99 -29.05
N GLN A 125 -19.29 25.89 -28.09
CA GLN A 125 -18.50 27.04 -27.60
C GLN A 125 -17.57 27.61 -28.68
N SER A 126 -16.97 26.77 -29.50
CA SER A 126 -16.04 27.20 -30.55
C SER A 126 -16.67 28.10 -31.61
N GLN A 127 -18.00 28.05 -31.75
CA GLN A 127 -18.78 28.89 -32.69
C GLN A 127 -19.15 30.25 -32.14
N GLN A 128 -18.92 30.53 -30.86
CA GLN A 128 -19.34 31.80 -30.24
C GLN A 128 -18.17 32.79 -30.22
N ASP A 129 -18.35 33.94 -30.91
CA ASP A 129 -17.37 35.04 -30.98
C ASP A 129 -17.16 35.75 -29.62
N GLU A 130 -18.16 35.75 -28.73
CA GLU A 130 -18.04 36.16 -27.31
C GLU A 130 -19.00 35.32 -26.45
N PRO A 131 -18.56 34.80 -25.29
CA PRO A 131 -19.44 34.08 -24.37
C PRO A 131 -20.39 35.08 -23.66
N ASP A 132 -21.48 35.46 -24.31
CA ASP A 132 -22.52 36.27 -23.69
C ASP A 132 -23.22 35.41 -22.62
N GLY A 133 -23.36 35.91 -21.39
CA GLY A 133 -23.81 35.16 -20.22
C GLY A 133 -25.19 34.47 -20.32
N GLN A 134 -25.91 34.71 -21.40
CA GLN A 134 -27.23 34.12 -21.68
C GLN A 134 -27.17 32.86 -22.59
N ASN A 135 -26.06 32.58 -23.26
CA ASN A 135 -25.98 31.53 -24.28
C ASN A 135 -24.94 30.48 -23.92
N ARG A 136 -24.80 30.15 -22.64
CA ARG A 136 -23.87 29.11 -22.20
C ARG A 136 -24.48 27.72 -22.39
N TRP A 137 -23.74 26.78 -22.93
CA TRP A 137 -24.16 25.40 -23.22
C TRP A 137 -24.82 24.71 -22.01
N TRP A 138 -24.33 24.95 -20.80
CA TRP A 138 -24.84 24.34 -19.57
C TRP A 138 -26.25 24.86 -19.17
N THR A 139 -26.79 25.83 -19.88
CA THR A 139 -28.18 26.33 -19.64
C THR A 139 -29.23 25.46 -20.28
N PHE A 140 -28.92 24.76 -21.36
CA PHE A 140 -29.83 23.90 -22.12
C PHE A 140 -29.46 22.43 -22.17
N ASP A 141 -28.18 22.07 -21.88
CA ASP A 141 -27.71 20.68 -21.92
C ASP A 141 -28.37 19.85 -20.81
N PRO A 142 -29.13 18.80 -21.13
CA PRO A 142 -29.85 17.99 -20.16
C PRO A 142 -28.92 17.20 -19.22
N ARG A 143 -27.66 16.98 -19.60
CA ARG A 143 -26.68 16.33 -18.73
C ARG A 143 -26.39 17.16 -17.48
N VAL A 144 -26.48 18.50 -17.58
CA VAL A 144 -26.25 19.42 -16.44
C VAL A 144 -27.41 19.36 -15.46
N GLU A 145 -28.67 19.39 -15.94
CA GLU A 145 -29.84 19.25 -15.09
C GLU A 145 -29.86 17.89 -14.40
N TRP A 146 -29.59 16.83 -15.17
CA TRP A 146 -29.47 15.50 -14.64
C TRP A 146 -28.35 15.41 -13.55
N LEU A 147 -27.19 16.05 -13.77
CA LEU A 147 -26.10 16.08 -12.79
C LEU A 147 -26.54 16.76 -11.49
N ILE A 148 -27.18 17.92 -11.58
CA ILE A 148 -27.70 18.64 -10.41
C ILE A 148 -28.67 17.76 -9.61
N ASP A 149 -29.61 17.10 -10.28
CA ASP A 149 -30.62 16.27 -9.61
C ASP A 149 -29.98 15.00 -9.00
N THR A 150 -29.03 14.40 -9.69
CA THR A 150 -28.25 13.26 -9.18
C THR A 150 -27.46 13.65 -7.92
N LEU A 151 -26.78 14.79 -7.94
CA LEU A 151 -26.05 15.29 -6.78
C LEU A 151 -26.95 15.61 -5.59
N LYS A 152 -28.15 16.15 -5.82
CA LYS A 152 -29.13 16.32 -4.74
C LYS A 152 -29.58 15.00 -4.12
N MET A 153 -29.75 13.94 -4.92
CA MET A 153 -30.06 12.60 -4.42
C MET A 153 -28.89 12.02 -3.64
N LEU A 154 -27.66 12.24 -4.09
CA LEU A 154 -26.42 11.75 -3.50
C LEU A 154 -25.84 12.69 -2.42
N LYS A 155 -26.64 13.52 -1.80
CA LYS A 155 -26.21 14.59 -0.88
C LYS A 155 -25.26 14.15 0.24
N LYS A 156 -25.31 12.87 0.64
CA LYS A 156 -24.49 12.30 1.72
C LYS A 156 -23.15 11.72 1.24
N TYR A 157 -22.94 11.66 -0.06
CA TYR A 157 -21.80 10.98 -0.65
C TYR A 157 -20.91 11.97 -1.41
N LYS A 158 -19.65 11.72 -1.39
CA LYS A 158 -18.66 12.40 -2.25
C LYS A 158 -18.77 11.84 -3.66
N VAL A 159 -18.80 12.72 -4.65
CA VAL A 159 -18.98 12.36 -6.06
C VAL A 159 -17.81 12.91 -6.87
N LEU A 160 -17.11 12.02 -7.57
CA LEU A 160 -16.09 12.40 -8.55
C LEU A 160 -16.75 12.52 -9.93
N VAL A 161 -16.57 13.66 -10.58
CA VAL A 161 -17.03 13.91 -11.96
C VAL A 161 -15.80 14.04 -12.84
N ILE A 162 -15.71 13.27 -13.91
CA ILE A 162 -14.59 13.37 -14.87
C ILE A 162 -15.15 13.71 -16.24
N CYS A 163 -14.54 14.71 -16.87
CA CYS A 163 -14.78 15.13 -18.25
C CYS A 163 -13.45 15.25 -19.02
N ALA A 164 -13.52 15.35 -20.34
CA ALA A 164 -12.32 15.39 -21.17
C ALA A 164 -11.54 16.71 -21.05
N HIS A 165 -12.26 17.84 -20.94
CA HIS A 165 -11.67 19.17 -21.09
C HIS A 165 -11.74 20.00 -19.81
N ALA A 166 -10.68 20.80 -19.56
CA ALA A 166 -10.62 21.72 -18.41
C ALA A 166 -11.73 22.77 -18.46
N GLU A 167 -12.05 23.28 -19.65
CA GLU A 167 -13.10 24.27 -19.86
C GLU A 167 -14.49 23.73 -19.48
N THR A 168 -14.78 22.46 -19.87
CA THR A 168 -16.01 21.77 -19.45
C THR A 168 -16.07 21.63 -17.93
N ALA A 169 -14.94 21.30 -17.28
CA ALA A 169 -14.88 21.17 -15.81
C ALA A 169 -15.17 22.51 -15.10
N LEU A 170 -14.61 23.61 -15.57
CA LEU A 170 -14.83 24.95 -15.04
C LEU A 170 -16.27 25.41 -15.24
N ASP A 171 -16.84 25.17 -16.42
CA ASP A 171 -18.23 25.49 -16.74
C ASP A 171 -19.23 24.70 -15.90
N LEU A 172 -18.94 23.43 -15.61
CA LEU A 172 -19.76 22.60 -14.72
C LEU A 172 -19.71 23.12 -13.28
N GLU A 173 -18.55 23.56 -12.79
CA GLU A 173 -18.44 24.18 -11.46
C GLU A 173 -19.28 25.47 -11.40
N ASP A 174 -19.16 26.33 -12.40
CA ASP A 174 -19.97 27.53 -12.51
C ASP A 174 -21.48 27.22 -12.55
N ALA A 175 -21.90 26.22 -13.33
CA ALA A 175 -23.27 25.76 -13.43
C ALA A 175 -23.82 25.29 -12.07
N LEU A 176 -23.05 24.46 -11.35
CA LEU A 176 -23.42 23.95 -10.02
C LEU A 176 -23.54 25.11 -9.02
N ARG A 177 -22.59 26.03 -9.03
CA ARG A 177 -22.60 27.21 -8.15
C ARG A 177 -23.80 28.13 -8.41
N VAL A 178 -24.08 28.42 -9.67
CA VAL A 178 -25.13 29.40 -10.06
C VAL A 178 -26.52 28.79 -9.94
N ARG A 179 -26.70 27.51 -10.38
CA ARG A 179 -28.04 26.89 -10.48
C ARG A 179 -28.49 26.16 -9.23
N SER A 180 -27.57 25.66 -8.42
CA SER A 180 -27.92 24.76 -7.31
C SER A 180 -27.30 25.13 -5.97
N GLY A 181 -26.19 25.87 -5.96
CA GLY A 181 -25.42 26.14 -4.75
C GLY A 181 -24.76 24.90 -4.11
N ILE A 182 -24.60 23.79 -4.86
CA ILE A 182 -23.91 22.60 -4.41
C ILE A 182 -22.42 22.91 -4.28
N PRO A 183 -21.78 22.63 -3.14
CA PRO A 183 -20.34 22.83 -2.96
C PRO A 183 -19.56 21.93 -3.92
N ALA A 184 -18.84 22.54 -4.85
CA ALA A 184 -18.01 21.86 -5.83
C ALA A 184 -16.60 22.47 -5.84
N THR A 185 -15.62 21.69 -6.26
CA THR A 185 -14.26 22.14 -6.55
C THR A 185 -13.78 21.51 -7.85
N VAL A 186 -12.80 22.13 -8.49
CA VAL A 186 -12.26 21.67 -9.78
C VAL A 186 -10.81 21.22 -9.65
N PHE A 187 -10.41 20.38 -10.60
CA PHE A 187 -9.07 19.84 -10.67
C PHE A 187 -8.67 19.67 -12.14
N HIS A 188 -7.81 20.55 -12.64
CA HIS A 188 -7.42 20.58 -14.05
C HIS A 188 -5.94 20.91 -14.24
N GLU A 189 -5.42 20.73 -15.45
CA GLU A 189 -4.01 20.87 -15.80
C GLU A 189 -3.44 22.28 -15.61
N GLY A 190 -4.29 23.32 -15.69
CA GLY A 190 -3.90 24.72 -15.48
C GLY A 190 -3.62 25.10 -14.03
N MET A 191 -3.95 24.25 -13.07
CA MET A 191 -3.74 24.50 -11.64
C MET A 191 -2.33 24.18 -11.21
N SER A 192 -1.76 24.99 -10.31
CA SER A 192 -0.52 24.68 -9.60
C SER A 192 -0.69 23.47 -8.67
N ILE A 193 0.42 22.84 -8.26
CA ILE A 193 0.41 21.72 -7.32
C ILE A 193 -0.31 22.10 -6.03
N LEU A 194 -0.02 23.28 -5.48
CA LEU A 194 -0.65 23.76 -4.23
C LEU A 194 -2.17 23.95 -4.36
N GLU A 195 -2.64 24.46 -5.50
CA GLU A 195 -4.09 24.60 -5.74
C GLU A 195 -4.76 23.24 -5.85
N ARG A 196 -4.11 22.28 -6.50
CA ARG A 196 -4.59 20.89 -6.59
C ARG A 196 -4.66 20.23 -5.21
N ASP A 197 -3.65 20.42 -4.36
CA ASP A 197 -3.64 19.87 -3.01
C ASP A 197 -4.77 20.45 -2.16
N ARG A 198 -5.01 21.75 -2.26
CA ARG A 198 -6.14 22.41 -1.57
C ARG A 198 -7.49 21.91 -2.06
N ALA A 199 -7.66 21.73 -3.38
CA ALA A 199 -8.91 21.21 -3.94
C ALA A 199 -9.16 19.76 -3.50
N ALA A 200 -8.12 18.91 -3.50
CA ALA A 200 -8.20 17.52 -3.03
C ALA A 200 -8.51 17.46 -1.53
N ALA A 201 -7.84 18.26 -0.71
CA ALA A 201 -8.11 18.35 0.72
C ALA A 201 -9.54 18.84 1.02
N TYR A 202 -10.00 19.85 0.29
CA TYR A 202 -11.38 20.36 0.42
C TYR A 202 -12.42 19.30 -0.01
N PHE A 203 -12.14 18.49 -1.02
CA PHE A 203 -13.01 17.37 -1.39
C PHE A 203 -12.99 16.24 -0.37
N ALA A 204 -11.83 15.94 0.23
CA ALA A 204 -11.69 14.88 1.21
C ALA A 204 -12.34 15.22 2.58
N ASP A 205 -12.53 16.50 2.91
CA ASP A 205 -13.15 16.93 4.15
C ASP A 205 -14.64 16.51 4.17
N GLU A 206 -15.01 15.64 5.12
CA GLU A 206 -16.35 15.07 5.22
C GLU A 206 -17.37 16.05 5.80
N GLU A 207 -16.94 16.95 6.67
CA GLU A 207 -17.85 17.81 7.45
C GLU A 207 -18.13 19.14 6.75
N PHE A 208 -17.11 19.81 6.25
CA PHE A 208 -17.19 21.14 5.65
C PHE A 208 -16.75 21.20 4.20
N GLY A 209 -16.35 20.08 3.62
CA GLY A 209 -15.75 20.00 2.31
C GLY A 209 -16.75 20.00 1.14
N ALA A 210 -16.20 20.06 -0.07
CA ALA A 210 -16.99 19.96 -1.29
C ALA A 210 -17.66 18.57 -1.40
N GLN A 211 -18.92 18.56 -1.84
CA GLN A 211 -19.61 17.32 -2.20
C GLN A 211 -19.03 16.73 -3.51
N VAL A 212 -18.60 17.59 -4.41
CA VAL A 212 -18.24 17.23 -5.79
C VAL A 212 -16.84 17.71 -6.10
N LEU A 213 -16.02 16.81 -6.66
CA LEU A 213 -14.79 17.16 -7.34
C LEU A 213 -14.98 16.94 -8.85
N ILE A 214 -14.77 17.98 -9.66
CA ILE A 214 -14.87 17.91 -11.11
C ILE A 214 -13.47 17.95 -11.69
N CYS A 215 -13.07 16.88 -12.39
CA CYS A 215 -11.74 16.73 -12.96
C CYS A 215 -11.77 16.78 -14.48
N SER A 216 -10.75 17.42 -15.07
CA SER A 216 -10.39 17.17 -16.46
C SER A 216 -9.60 15.85 -16.58
N GLU A 217 -9.39 15.35 -17.81
CA GLU A 217 -8.67 14.11 -18.08
C GLU A 217 -7.30 14.06 -17.40
N ILE A 218 -6.47 15.07 -17.65
CA ILE A 218 -5.11 15.17 -17.13
C ILE A 218 -5.12 15.53 -15.65
N GLY A 219 -6.07 16.35 -15.22
CA GLY A 219 -6.20 16.77 -13.83
C GLY A 219 -6.33 15.62 -12.84
N SER A 220 -7.00 14.54 -13.25
CA SER A 220 -7.26 13.39 -12.37
C SER A 220 -6.04 12.49 -12.13
N GLU A 221 -4.93 12.65 -12.84
CA GLU A 221 -3.77 11.75 -12.72
C GLU A 221 -3.06 11.81 -11.36
N GLY A 222 -2.64 10.65 -10.88
CA GLY A 222 -1.75 10.53 -9.71
C GLY A 222 -2.42 10.61 -8.34
N ARG A 223 -3.70 10.92 -8.24
CA ARG A 223 -4.43 11.09 -6.96
C ARG A 223 -5.24 9.87 -6.56
N ASN A 224 -5.44 9.73 -5.25
CA ASN A 224 -6.26 8.70 -4.64
C ASN A 224 -7.54 9.31 -4.04
N PHE A 225 -8.70 8.81 -4.48
CA PHE A 225 -10.01 9.27 -4.01
C PHE A 225 -10.85 8.09 -3.48
N GLN A 226 -10.23 7.10 -2.84
CA GLN A 226 -10.90 5.88 -2.34
C GLN A 226 -12.02 6.14 -1.33
N PHE A 227 -12.02 7.29 -0.65
CA PHE A 227 -13.13 7.72 0.20
C PHE A 227 -14.43 8.03 -0.57
N ALA A 228 -14.36 8.21 -1.90
CA ALA A 228 -15.52 8.31 -2.77
C ALA A 228 -15.75 6.99 -3.51
N HIS A 229 -17.03 6.68 -3.80
CA HIS A 229 -17.41 5.48 -4.56
C HIS A 229 -18.45 5.77 -5.66
N HIS A 230 -18.82 7.03 -5.85
CA HIS A 230 -19.65 7.49 -6.96
C HIS A 230 -18.77 8.22 -7.99
N LEU A 231 -18.74 7.69 -9.23
CA LEU A 231 -18.05 8.29 -10.38
C LEU A 231 -19.05 8.66 -11.46
N VAL A 232 -19.08 9.93 -11.84
CA VAL A 232 -19.79 10.41 -13.01
C VAL A 232 -18.79 10.54 -14.16
N LEU A 233 -19.00 9.77 -15.21
CA LEU A 233 -18.29 9.92 -16.49
C LEU A 233 -19.14 10.86 -17.35
N PHE A 234 -18.92 12.18 -17.21
CA PHE A 234 -19.74 13.21 -17.87
C PHE A 234 -19.68 13.09 -19.39
N ASP A 235 -18.55 12.66 -19.91
CA ASP A 235 -18.31 12.22 -21.26
C ASP A 235 -17.47 10.95 -21.27
N LEU A 236 -17.38 10.28 -22.40
CA LEU A 236 -16.57 9.08 -22.57
C LEU A 236 -15.34 9.37 -23.43
N PRO A 237 -14.15 8.92 -23.02
CA PRO A 237 -12.94 9.09 -23.81
C PRO A 237 -12.98 8.18 -25.05
N ALA A 238 -12.31 8.59 -26.12
CA ALA A 238 -12.23 7.78 -27.35
C ALA A 238 -11.35 6.51 -27.20
N HIS A 239 -10.47 6.46 -26.18
CA HIS A 239 -9.54 5.35 -25.98
C HIS A 239 -9.89 4.55 -24.71
N PRO A 240 -9.97 3.20 -24.78
CA PRO A 240 -10.37 2.37 -23.64
C PRO A 240 -9.43 2.44 -22.45
N ASP A 241 -8.14 2.67 -22.66
CA ASP A 241 -7.18 2.82 -21.56
C ASP A 241 -7.48 4.07 -20.70
N LEU A 242 -7.95 5.16 -21.33
CA LEU A 242 -8.37 6.36 -20.60
C LEU A 242 -9.63 6.10 -19.77
N LEU A 243 -10.59 5.33 -20.31
CA LEU A 243 -11.76 4.91 -19.54
C LEU A 243 -11.35 4.11 -18.29
N GLU A 244 -10.45 3.14 -18.45
CA GLU A 244 -9.95 2.36 -17.32
C GLU A 244 -9.16 3.23 -16.32
N GLN A 245 -8.40 4.21 -16.79
CA GLN A 245 -7.72 5.17 -15.92
C GLN A 245 -8.71 6.01 -15.12
N ARG A 246 -9.80 6.51 -15.74
CA ARG A 246 -10.86 7.26 -15.04
C ARG A 246 -11.51 6.41 -13.95
N ILE A 247 -11.91 5.18 -14.26
CA ILE A 247 -12.52 4.26 -13.30
C ILE A 247 -11.52 3.91 -12.19
N GLY A 248 -10.25 3.71 -12.53
CA GLY A 248 -9.15 3.39 -11.62
C GLY A 248 -8.85 4.48 -10.58
N ARG A 249 -9.45 5.65 -10.66
CA ARG A 249 -9.36 6.67 -9.59
C ARG A 249 -10.05 6.21 -8.31
N LEU A 250 -11.14 5.49 -8.42
CA LEU A 250 -11.91 4.95 -7.30
C LEU A 250 -11.75 3.43 -7.14
N ASP A 251 -11.50 2.73 -8.23
CA ASP A 251 -11.41 1.27 -8.29
C ASP A 251 -10.01 0.79 -7.88
N ARG A 252 -9.77 0.72 -6.59
CA ARG A 252 -8.48 0.34 -6.00
C ARG A 252 -8.66 -0.71 -4.91
N ILE A 253 -7.59 -1.44 -4.61
CA ILE A 253 -7.54 -2.35 -3.46
C ILE A 253 -7.82 -1.57 -2.18
N GLY A 254 -8.69 -2.11 -1.30
CA GLY A 254 -9.09 -1.47 -0.05
C GLY A 254 -10.33 -0.58 -0.15
N GLN A 255 -10.91 -0.40 -1.34
CA GLN A 255 -12.20 0.27 -1.47
C GLN A 255 -13.31 -0.60 -0.86
N ALA A 256 -13.96 -0.10 0.21
CA ALA A 256 -14.98 -0.83 0.95
C ALA A 256 -16.35 -0.89 0.26
N HIS A 257 -16.58 -0.01 -0.72
CA HIS A 257 -17.89 0.16 -1.36
C HIS A 257 -17.87 -0.27 -2.82
N VAL A 258 -19.03 -0.73 -3.32
CA VAL A 258 -19.25 -0.96 -4.76
C VAL A 258 -19.15 0.36 -5.51
N ILE A 259 -18.33 0.42 -6.57
CA ILE A 259 -18.17 1.61 -7.39
C ILE A 259 -19.43 1.83 -8.23
N GLN A 260 -20.06 2.97 -8.05
CA GLN A 260 -21.26 3.40 -8.79
C GLN A 260 -20.84 4.25 -9.99
N LEU A 261 -20.89 3.68 -11.19
CA LEU A 261 -20.54 4.36 -12.44
C LEU A 261 -21.78 4.99 -13.06
N HIS A 262 -21.86 6.30 -13.04
CA HIS A 262 -22.95 7.07 -13.64
C HIS A 262 -22.52 7.60 -15.00
N VAL A 263 -23.21 7.18 -16.06
CA VAL A 263 -22.86 7.53 -17.45
C VAL A 263 -24.04 8.20 -18.14
N PRO A 264 -24.11 9.54 -18.12
CA PRO A 264 -25.06 10.28 -18.95
C PRO A 264 -24.55 10.32 -20.39
N TYR A 265 -25.44 10.12 -21.33
CA TYR A 265 -25.14 10.27 -22.76
C TYR A 265 -26.35 10.80 -23.53
N LEU A 266 -26.07 11.49 -24.64
CA LEU A 266 -27.10 12.04 -25.49
C LEU A 266 -27.56 10.96 -26.49
N GLU A 267 -28.89 10.73 -26.56
CA GLU A 267 -29.49 9.75 -27.48
C GLU A 267 -29.28 10.18 -28.94
N THR A 268 -29.25 9.22 -29.84
CA THR A 268 -29.06 9.41 -31.30
C THR A 268 -27.82 10.23 -31.66
N SER A 269 -26.76 10.12 -30.87
CA SER A 269 -25.52 10.85 -31.01
C SER A 269 -24.29 9.91 -31.02
N PRO A 270 -23.11 10.40 -31.40
CA PRO A 270 -21.86 9.65 -31.26
C PRO A 270 -21.58 9.16 -29.82
N GLN A 271 -22.07 9.89 -28.81
CA GLN A 271 -21.92 9.48 -27.40
C GLN A 271 -22.68 8.18 -27.11
N GLU A 272 -23.89 8.01 -27.61
CA GLU A 272 -24.66 6.76 -27.45
C GLU A 272 -23.91 5.58 -28.09
N ARG A 273 -23.37 5.75 -29.32
CA ARG A 273 -22.60 4.70 -29.99
C ARG A 273 -21.34 4.35 -29.24
N LEU A 274 -20.62 5.34 -28.70
CA LEU A 274 -19.44 5.11 -27.89
C LEU A 274 -19.79 4.41 -26.58
N PHE A 275 -20.91 4.76 -25.93
CA PHE A 275 -21.42 4.05 -24.75
C PHE A 275 -21.73 2.58 -25.10
N GLN A 276 -22.42 2.30 -26.20
CA GLN A 276 -22.74 0.94 -26.65
C GLN A 276 -21.47 0.15 -26.97
N TRP A 277 -20.47 0.76 -27.60
CA TRP A 277 -19.16 0.15 -27.83
C TRP A 277 -18.49 -0.30 -26.53
N TYR A 278 -18.37 0.57 -25.54
CA TYR A 278 -17.77 0.23 -24.26
C TYR A 278 -18.59 -0.79 -23.47
N HIS A 279 -19.90 -0.69 -23.51
CA HIS A 279 -20.79 -1.58 -22.76
C HIS A 279 -20.93 -2.95 -23.42
N GLN A 280 -21.22 -3.01 -24.71
CA GLN A 280 -21.60 -4.25 -25.39
C GLN A 280 -20.41 -4.97 -26.03
N ALA A 281 -19.48 -4.26 -26.65
CA ALA A 281 -18.32 -4.88 -27.29
C ALA A 281 -17.21 -5.15 -26.28
N LEU A 282 -16.77 -4.15 -25.51
CA LEU A 282 -15.62 -4.25 -24.61
C LEU A 282 -15.96 -4.71 -23.20
N ASN A 283 -17.21 -4.57 -22.74
CA ASN A 283 -17.64 -4.79 -21.34
C ASN A 283 -16.77 -4.02 -20.33
N ALA A 284 -16.27 -2.83 -20.72
CA ALA A 284 -15.22 -2.10 -20.01
C ALA A 284 -15.71 -1.34 -18.77
N PHE A 285 -17.02 -1.21 -18.55
CA PHE A 285 -17.56 -0.60 -17.34
C PHE A 285 -17.55 -1.57 -16.15
N LEU A 286 -17.93 -2.83 -16.38
CA LEU A 286 -18.06 -3.82 -15.30
C LEU A 286 -16.76 -4.59 -15.03
N ASN A 287 -15.94 -4.76 -16.07
CA ASN A 287 -14.69 -5.49 -15.99
C ASN A 287 -13.53 -4.67 -16.55
N THR A 288 -12.32 -4.95 -16.06
CA THR A 288 -11.11 -4.44 -16.71
C THR A 288 -10.98 -5.04 -18.11
N CYS A 289 -10.55 -4.27 -19.09
CA CYS A 289 -10.38 -4.72 -20.46
C CYS A 289 -8.88 -4.76 -20.83
N PRO A 290 -8.14 -5.83 -20.46
CA PRO A 290 -6.70 -5.93 -20.74
C PRO A 290 -6.40 -6.04 -22.23
N THR A 291 -7.39 -6.37 -23.05
CA THR A 291 -7.33 -6.47 -24.50
C THR A 291 -7.74 -5.18 -25.23
N GLY A 292 -8.12 -4.14 -24.46
CA GLY A 292 -8.69 -2.90 -25.00
C GLY A 292 -7.82 -2.23 -26.04
N ASN A 293 -6.51 -2.14 -25.80
CA ASN A 293 -5.56 -1.54 -26.74
C ASN A 293 -5.45 -2.35 -28.05
N ALA A 294 -5.43 -3.69 -27.99
CA ALA A 294 -5.40 -4.53 -29.18
C ALA A 294 -6.68 -4.36 -30.02
N LEU A 295 -7.85 -4.33 -29.36
CA LEU A 295 -9.13 -4.10 -30.00
C LEU A 295 -9.24 -2.69 -30.60
N GLN A 296 -8.70 -1.67 -29.92
CA GLN A 296 -8.65 -0.31 -30.44
C GLN A 296 -7.77 -0.21 -31.70
N HIS A 297 -6.63 -0.89 -31.74
CA HIS A 297 -5.81 -0.95 -32.95
C HIS A 297 -6.52 -1.63 -34.12
N GLN A 298 -7.25 -2.69 -33.86
CA GLN A 298 -7.91 -3.49 -34.90
C GLN A 298 -9.21 -2.84 -35.40
N PHE A 299 -10.04 -2.34 -34.50
CA PHE A 299 -11.40 -1.86 -34.80
C PHE A 299 -11.56 -0.34 -34.71
N GLY A 300 -10.63 0.39 -34.10
CA GLY A 300 -10.72 1.84 -33.86
C GLY A 300 -11.00 2.67 -35.12
N PRO A 301 -10.32 2.45 -36.26
CA PRO A 301 -10.62 3.17 -37.50
C PRO A 301 -12.06 2.94 -37.99
N ARG A 302 -12.59 1.72 -37.86
CA ARG A 302 -13.97 1.39 -38.22
C ARG A 302 -14.96 2.02 -37.23
N LEU A 303 -14.63 2.02 -35.95
CA LEU A 303 -15.44 2.69 -34.92
C LEU A 303 -15.58 4.18 -35.22
N LEU A 304 -14.49 4.88 -35.51
CA LEU A 304 -14.53 6.31 -35.87
C LEU A 304 -15.45 6.55 -37.08
N SER A 305 -15.30 5.76 -38.16
CA SER A 305 -16.17 5.86 -39.32
C SER A 305 -17.65 5.65 -38.94
N GLN A 306 -17.95 4.69 -38.07
CA GLN A 306 -19.33 4.44 -37.65
C GLN A 306 -19.89 5.50 -36.69
N LEU A 307 -19.04 6.18 -35.94
CA LEU A 307 -19.46 7.37 -35.17
C LEU A 307 -19.88 8.52 -36.13
N GLU A 308 -19.21 8.63 -37.29
CA GLU A 308 -19.47 9.66 -38.30
C GLU A 308 -20.66 9.32 -39.22
N GLU A 309 -20.67 8.14 -39.79
CA GLU A 309 -21.61 7.73 -40.87
C GLU A 309 -22.97 7.28 -40.33
N GLY A 310 -23.02 6.76 -39.12
CA GLY A 310 -24.28 6.44 -38.44
C GLY A 310 -25.06 5.24 -38.98
N ASP A 311 -24.44 4.24 -39.61
CA ASP A 311 -25.10 3.01 -40.09
C ASP A 311 -25.31 2.02 -38.93
N ASP A 312 -26.56 1.80 -38.53
CA ASP A 312 -26.91 0.92 -37.40
C ASP A 312 -26.63 -0.55 -37.65
N GLU A 313 -26.80 -1.04 -38.89
CA GLU A 313 -26.53 -2.46 -39.23
C GLU A 313 -25.02 -2.76 -39.21
N GLU A 314 -24.22 -1.87 -39.78
CA GLU A 314 -22.76 -2.01 -39.80
C GLU A 314 -22.19 -1.79 -38.38
N PHE A 315 -22.75 -0.90 -37.59
CA PHE A 315 -22.35 -0.70 -36.21
C PHE A 315 -22.67 -1.93 -35.33
N ALA A 316 -23.84 -2.56 -35.51
CA ALA A 316 -24.18 -3.79 -34.79
C ALA A 316 -23.21 -4.95 -35.14
N LYS A 317 -22.83 -5.10 -36.43
CA LYS A 317 -21.82 -6.07 -36.85
C LYS A 317 -20.45 -5.79 -36.23
N LEU A 318 -20.05 -4.51 -36.18
CA LEU A 318 -18.78 -4.12 -35.59
C LEU A 318 -18.73 -4.49 -34.08
N ILE A 319 -19.82 -4.30 -33.35
CA ILE A 319 -19.94 -4.69 -31.93
C ILE A 319 -19.78 -6.19 -31.76
N ASP A 320 -20.47 -7.00 -32.59
CA ASP A 320 -20.43 -8.47 -32.48
C ASP A 320 -19.05 -9.05 -32.86
N GLU A 321 -18.41 -8.51 -33.89
CA GLU A 321 -17.05 -8.87 -34.27
C GLU A 321 -16.05 -8.54 -33.17
N ALA A 322 -16.12 -7.35 -32.61
CA ALA A 322 -15.22 -6.91 -31.54
C ALA A 322 -15.43 -7.70 -30.24
N ARG A 323 -16.68 -8.03 -29.89
CA ARG A 323 -17.00 -8.91 -28.76
C ARG A 323 -16.37 -10.28 -28.91
N THR A 324 -16.55 -10.91 -30.09
CA THR A 324 -15.98 -12.23 -30.39
C THR A 324 -14.45 -12.22 -30.30
N GLU A 325 -13.82 -11.18 -30.83
CA GLU A 325 -12.37 -11.05 -30.78
C GLU A 325 -11.86 -10.78 -29.37
N ARG A 326 -12.59 -9.98 -28.56
CA ARG A 326 -12.26 -9.79 -27.13
C ARG A 326 -12.24 -11.14 -26.40
N GLU A 327 -13.32 -11.94 -26.53
CA GLU A 327 -13.45 -13.24 -25.87
C GLU A 327 -12.32 -14.20 -26.29
N ARG A 328 -11.92 -14.17 -27.57
CA ARG A 328 -10.79 -14.95 -28.07
C ARG A 328 -9.47 -14.52 -27.43
N LEU A 329 -9.19 -13.22 -27.41
CA LEU A 329 -7.95 -12.66 -26.84
C LEU A 329 -7.87 -12.87 -25.31
N GLU A 330 -8.99 -12.72 -24.61
CA GLU A 330 -9.07 -12.98 -23.16
C GLU A 330 -8.79 -14.47 -22.88
N ALA A 331 -9.35 -15.39 -23.65
CA ALA A 331 -9.08 -16.82 -23.52
C ALA A 331 -7.58 -17.15 -23.76
N GLU A 332 -6.94 -16.50 -24.74
CA GLU A 332 -5.51 -16.67 -25.00
C GLU A 332 -4.64 -16.13 -23.85
N LEU A 333 -5.02 -15.00 -23.24
CA LEU A 333 -4.34 -14.44 -22.07
C LEU A 333 -4.45 -15.35 -20.85
N HIS A 334 -5.60 -15.99 -20.65
CA HIS A 334 -5.82 -16.92 -19.54
C HIS A 334 -5.14 -18.28 -19.73
N ALA A 335 -4.83 -18.68 -20.97
CA ALA A 335 -4.35 -20.03 -21.32
C ALA A 335 -2.83 -20.12 -21.43
N GLY A 336 -2.01 -19.38 -20.70
CA GLY A 336 -0.59 -19.47 -20.96
C GLY A 336 0.34 -19.01 -19.84
N ARG A 337 1.51 -18.53 -20.22
CA ARG A 337 2.57 -18.03 -19.33
C ARG A 337 2.07 -16.99 -18.31
N ASP A 338 1.13 -16.16 -18.72
CA ASP A 338 0.57 -15.10 -17.86
C ASP A 338 -0.14 -15.68 -16.65
N ARG A 339 -0.81 -16.82 -16.80
CA ARG A 339 -1.46 -17.52 -15.69
C ARG A 339 -0.47 -17.98 -14.61
N LEU A 340 0.70 -18.48 -15.00
CA LEU A 340 1.76 -18.86 -14.04
C LEU A 340 2.30 -17.64 -13.29
N LEU A 341 2.45 -16.51 -13.95
CA LEU A 341 2.87 -15.27 -13.29
C LEU A 341 1.83 -14.80 -12.27
N GLU A 342 0.55 -14.91 -12.58
CA GLU A 342 -0.56 -14.57 -11.68
C GLU A 342 -0.58 -15.50 -10.45
N LEU A 343 -0.51 -16.81 -10.67
CA LEU A 343 -0.49 -17.79 -9.59
C LEU A 343 0.70 -17.62 -8.66
N ASN A 344 1.86 -17.23 -9.20
CA ASN A 344 3.05 -16.96 -8.41
C ASN A 344 2.99 -15.61 -7.66
N SER A 345 2.14 -14.68 -8.10
CA SER A 345 2.04 -13.34 -7.53
C SER A 345 0.98 -13.23 -6.43
N ALA A 346 0.02 -14.14 -6.36
CA ALA A 346 -1.17 -14.00 -5.53
C ALA A 346 -0.94 -14.12 -4.01
N GLY A 347 0.28 -14.45 -3.55
CA GLY A 347 0.65 -14.51 -2.13
C GLY A 347 -0.13 -15.54 -1.27
N GLY A 348 -1.26 -16.03 -1.76
CA GLY A 348 -2.10 -17.05 -1.10
C GLY A 348 -2.51 -16.67 0.33
N GLU A 349 -2.62 -17.68 1.20
CA GLU A 349 -2.98 -17.51 2.62
C GLU A 349 -1.94 -16.72 3.41
N GLN A 350 -0.65 -16.83 3.04
CA GLN A 350 0.42 -16.08 3.70
C GLN A 350 0.29 -14.57 3.46
N GLY A 351 -0.13 -14.16 2.27
CA GLY A 351 -0.41 -12.76 1.96
C GLY A 351 -1.57 -12.20 2.79
N ALA A 352 -2.65 -12.97 2.95
CA ALA A 352 -3.79 -12.58 3.77
C ALA A 352 -3.42 -12.45 5.25
N ALA A 353 -2.67 -13.41 5.80
CA ALA A 353 -2.19 -13.37 7.19
C ALA A 353 -1.25 -12.18 7.44
N LEU A 354 -0.43 -11.80 6.46
CA LEU A 354 0.44 -10.62 6.58
C LEU A 354 -0.37 -9.32 6.59
N VAL A 355 -1.42 -9.22 5.76
CA VAL A 355 -2.33 -8.06 5.76
C VAL A 355 -3.01 -7.92 7.11
N GLU A 356 -3.58 -9.01 7.65
CA GLU A 356 -4.23 -9.03 8.96
C GLU A 356 -3.27 -8.60 10.09
N ALA A 357 -2.02 -9.08 10.05
CA ALA A 357 -1.01 -8.68 11.03
C ALA A 357 -0.61 -7.20 10.93
N ILE A 358 -0.65 -6.60 9.73
CA ILE A 358 -0.40 -5.17 9.53
C ILE A 358 -1.58 -4.35 10.06
N GLU A 359 -2.82 -4.76 9.77
CA GLU A 359 -4.04 -4.11 10.28
C GLU A 359 -4.08 -4.16 11.81
N GLU A 360 -3.81 -5.33 12.42
CA GLU A 360 -3.70 -5.46 13.88
C GLU A 360 -2.62 -4.51 14.47
N GLN A 361 -1.54 -4.27 13.75
CA GLN A 361 -0.48 -3.37 14.20
C GLN A 361 -0.89 -1.89 14.08
N ASP A 362 -1.60 -1.52 13.02
CA ASP A 362 -2.11 -0.15 12.82
C ASP A 362 -3.11 0.23 13.93
N ASP A 363 -3.91 -0.72 14.43
CA ASP A 363 -4.88 -0.52 15.50
C ASP A 363 -4.25 -0.40 16.91
N GLN A 364 -2.94 -0.62 17.05
CA GLN A 364 -2.27 -0.54 18.35
C GLN A 364 -1.97 0.90 18.80
N PHE A 365 -2.36 1.22 20.01
CA PHE A 365 -2.08 2.53 20.63
C PHE A 365 -0.63 2.73 21.11
N ALA A 366 0.23 1.73 20.97
CA ALA A 366 1.61 1.80 21.49
C ALA A 366 2.44 2.91 20.81
N LEU A 367 2.30 3.08 19.49
CA LEU A 367 3.02 4.12 18.75
C LEU A 367 2.50 5.53 19.07
N PRO A 368 1.18 5.81 19.04
CA PRO A 368 0.64 7.12 19.46
C PRO A 368 1.09 7.51 20.85
N ILE A 369 0.98 6.64 21.84
CA ILE A 369 1.40 6.91 23.23
C ILE A 369 2.90 7.20 23.31
N TYR A 370 3.73 6.39 22.63
CA TYR A 370 5.17 6.61 22.60
C TYR A 370 5.54 7.95 21.97
N MET A 371 4.90 8.32 20.85
CA MET A 371 5.18 9.58 20.17
C MET A 371 4.70 10.80 20.96
N GLU A 372 3.56 10.72 21.65
CA GLU A 372 3.09 11.79 22.55
C GLU A 372 4.12 12.04 23.67
N GLU A 373 4.57 10.99 24.34
CA GLU A 373 5.62 11.10 25.37
C GLU A 373 6.94 11.67 24.79
N LEU A 374 7.26 11.29 23.53
CA LEU A 374 8.46 11.77 22.85
C LEU A 374 8.34 13.26 22.50
N PHE A 375 7.20 13.70 21.96
CA PHE A 375 6.94 15.11 21.66
C PHE A 375 7.01 15.98 22.91
N ASP A 376 6.38 15.54 23.99
CA ASP A 376 6.45 16.22 25.30
C ASP A 376 7.89 16.30 25.80
N ALA A 377 8.64 15.20 25.77
CA ALA A 377 10.01 15.16 26.25
C ALA A 377 10.95 16.06 25.43
N PHE A 378 10.77 16.13 24.11
CA PHE A 378 11.58 16.99 23.25
C PHE A 378 11.06 18.43 23.13
N GLY A 379 9.90 18.73 23.70
CA GLY A 379 9.31 20.06 23.70
C GLY A 379 8.76 20.47 22.35
N ILE A 380 8.11 19.55 21.66
CA ILE A 380 7.42 19.78 20.38
C ILE A 380 5.97 20.15 20.69
N ASP A 381 5.49 21.23 20.10
CA ASP A 381 4.09 21.61 20.24
C ASP A 381 3.22 20.73 19.33
N SER A 382 2.24 20.06 19.93
CA SER A 382 1.23 19.25 19.23
C SER A 382 -0.16 19.84 19.43
N GLU A 383 -0.95 19.93 18.36
CA GLU A 383 -2.31 20.47 18.34
C GLU A 383 -3.22 19.50 17.57
N ASP A 384 -4.41 19.23 18.11
CA ASP A 384 -5.40 18.40 17.42
C ASP A 384 -5.84 19.07 16.11
N HIS A 385 -5.72 18.35 14.99
CA HIS A 385 -6.20 18.80 13.69
C HIS A 385 -7.61 18.28 13.42
N SER A 386 -7.80 16.98 13.57
CA SER A 386 -9.07 16.27 13.40
C SER A 386 -9.01 14.96 14.17
N GLU A 387 -10.04 14.14 14.10
CA GLU A 387 -10.00 12.79 14.67
C GLU A 387 -8.80 12.01 14.11
N ASN A 388 -7.94 11.50 14.99
CA ASN A 388 -6.71 10.75 14.68
C ASN A 388 -5.60 11.54 13.93
N ALA A 389 -5.64 12.88 13.87
CA ALA A 389 -4.61 13.68 13.22
C ALA A 389 -4.12 14.84 14.11
N LEU A 390 -2.81 15.08 14.11
CA LEU A 390 -2.15 16.11 14.88
C LEU A 390 -1.35 17.06 13.98
N ILE A 391 -1.27 18.34 14.35
CA ILE A 391 -0.32 19.29 13.78
C ILE A 391 0.84 19.43 14.73
N LEU A 392 2.04 19.18 14.26
CA LEU A 392 3.29 19.33 15.02
C LEU A 392 3.99 20.61 14.59
N ARG A 393 4.50 21.37 15.58
CA ARG A 393 5.29 22.58 15.34
C ARG A 393 6.54 22.59 16.23
N PRO A 394 7.67 23.09 15.70
CA PRO A 394 8.83 23.36 16.56
C PRO A 394 8.47 24.44 17.59
N SER A 395 8.84 24.23 18.86
CA SER A 395 8.64 25.21 19.90
C SER A 395 9.96 25.83 20.38
N GLU A 396 9.90 26.97 21.08
CA GLU A 396 11.06 27.57 21.74
C GLU A 396 11.66 26.70 22.86
N LYS A 397 10.93 25.66 23.28
CA LYS A 397 11.31 24.73 24.35
C LYS A 397 11.97 23.45 23.81
N MET A 398 12.15 23.32 22.50
CA MET A 398 12.77 22.12 21.92
C MET A 398 14.13 21.84 22.56
N LEU A 399 14.32 20.61 23.02
CA LEU A 399 15.60 20.16 23.62
C LEU A 399 16.68 19.96 22.55
N ASP A 400 16.31 19.55 21.36
CA ASP A 400 17.23 19.31 20.25
C ASP A 400 16.61 19.77 18.93
N ALA A 401 17.27 20.72 18.27
CA ALA A 401 16.82 21.26 16.99
C ALA A 401 16.95 20.24 15.81
N SER A 402 17.64 19.13 16.01
CA SER A 402 17.78 18.06 15.02
C SER A 402 16.65 17.04 15.07
N PHE A 403 15.62 17.25 15.88
CA PHE A 403 14.44 16.39 15.86
C PHE A 403 13.81 16.39 14.45
N PRO A 404 13.48 15.24 13.86
CA PRO A 404 13.14 15.11 12.45
C PRO A 404 11.69 15.54 12.12
N LEU A 405 11.38 16.81 12.36
CA LEU A 405 10.11 17.43 11.96
C LEU A 405 10.04 17.76 10.45
N GLY A 406 11.19 17.77 9.74
CA GLY A 406 11.29 18.27 8.38
C GLY A 406 11.60 19.76 8.32
N ASP A 407 11.59 20.31 7.11
CA ASP A 407 11.95 21.72 6.84
C ASP A 407 10.72 22.67 6.94
N ASP A 408 9.53 22.14 7.16
CA ASP A 408 8.28 22.90 7.18
C ASP A 408 8.02 23.54 8.57
N GLU A 409 7.33 24.69 8.59
CA GLU A 409 6.94 25.38 9.83
C GLU A 409 5.94 24.56 10.68
N ALA A 410 5.19 23.67 10.03
CA ALA A 410 4.23 22.76 10.68
C ALA A 410 4.09 21.48 9.85
N VAL A 411 3.93 20.34 10.50
CA VAL A 411 3.74 19.05 9.88
C VAL A 411 2.46 18.43 10.41
N THR A 412 1.55 18.04 9.53
CA THR A 412 0.36 17.28 9.89
C THR A 412 0.65 15.79 9.81
N ILE A 413 0.36 15.09 10.90
CA ILE A 413 0.56 13.65 11.02
C ILE A 413 -0.77 12.95 11.33
N THR A 414 -0.85 11.68 10.95
CA THR A 414 -1.95 10.80 11.33
C THR A 414 -1.42 9.39 11.63
N TYR A 415 -2.14 8.66 12.50
CA TYR A 415 -1.93 7.24 12.76
C TYR A 415 -2.97 6.37 12.04
N ASP A 416 -3.86 7.00 11.27
CA ASP A 416 -4.91 6.35 10.52
C ASP A 416 -4.50 6.20 9.05
N ARG A 417 -4.39 4.95 8.59
CA ARG A 417 -3.99 4.62 7.21
C ARG A 417 -4.99 5.11 6.18
N GLU A 418 -6.29 5.02 6.46
CA GLU A 418 -7.33 5.46 5.53
C GLU A 418 -7.31 6.97 5.36
N GLN A 419 -7.13 7.70 6.45
CA GLN A 419 -6.96 9.15 6.43
C GLN A 419 -5.71 9.57 5.63
N ALA A 420 -4.58 8.91 5.87
CA ALA A 420 -3.34 9.19 5.14
C ALA A 420 -3.44 8.89 3.64
N LEU A 421 -4.18 7.84 3.27
CA LEU A 421 -4.44 7.52 1.86
C LEU A 421 -5.37 8.53 1.17
N ALA A 422 -6.27 9.14 1.93
CA ALA A 422 -7.19 10.16 1.45
C ALA A 422 -6.56 11.57 1.41
N ARG A 423 -5.54 11.84 2.22
CA ARG A 423 -4.96 13.16 2.48
C ARG A 423 -3.45 13.15 2.28
N GLU A 424 -2.96 13.63 1.14
CA GLU A 424 -1.51 13.71 0.84
C GLU A 424 -0.77 14.76 1.68
N ASP A 425 -1.47 15.68 2.29
CA ASP A 425 -0.95 16.69 3.22
C ASP A 425 -0.68 16.14 4.63
N MET A 426 -1.06 14.88 4.90
CA MET A 426 -0.84 14.20 6.17
C MET A 426 0.23 13.11 6.04
N GLN A 427 1.18 13.10 6.95
CA GLN A 427 2.18 12.05 7.04
C GLN A 427 1.66 10.89 7.89
N PHE A 428 1.66 9.68 7.34
CA PHE A 428 1.29 8.47 8.06
C PHE A 428 2.44 7.99 8.96
N LEU A 429 2.25 8.03 10.27
CA LEU A 429 3.24 7.55 11.22
C LEU A 429 3.10 6.05 11.47
N THR A 430 4.15 5.32 11.15
CA THR A 430 4.38 3.91 11.51
C THR A 430 5.70 3.80 12.26
N TRP A 431 5.99 2.63 12.83
CA TRP A 431 7.28 2.37 13.48
C TRP A 431 8.49 2.56 12.55
N GLU A 432 8.28 2.43 11.23
CA GLU A 432 9.30 2.59 10.18
C GLU A 432 9.42 4.04 9.68
N HIS A 433 8.52 4.93 10.09
CA HIS A 433 8.52 6.32 9.62
C HIS A 433 9.82 7.04 10.02
N PRO A 434 10.44 7.85 9.16
CA PRO A 434 11.71 8.53 9.44
C PRO A 434 11.67 9.40 10.72
N MET A 435 10.54 10.05 11.00
CA MET A 435 10.35 10.85 12.23
C MET A 435 10.41 9.97 13.48
N VAL A 436 9.76 8.81 13.45
CA VAL A 436 9.73 7.87 14.58
C VAL A 436 11.13 7.28 14.79
N GLN A 437 11.76 6.77 13.75
CA GLN A 437 13.11 6.21 13.85
C GLN A 437 14.15 7.25 14.23
N GLY A 438 14.09 8.45 13.65
CA GLY A 438 15.00 9.53 13.99
C GLY A 438 14.82 10.02 15.43
N GLY A 439 13.57 10.07 15.92
CA GLY A 439 13.30 10.36 17.35
C GLY A 439 13.87 9.29 18.27
N MET A 440 13.70 8.01 17.95
CA MET A 440 14.32 6.90 18.67
C MET A 440 15.86 6.99 18.67
N ASP A 441 16.45 7.30 17.51
CA ASP A 441 17.90 7.45 17.38
C ASP A 441 18.43 8.59 18.24
N LEU A 442 17.70 9.72 18.34
CA LEU A 442 18.06 10.82 19.24
C LEU A 442 18.03 10.40 20.72
N VAL A 443 17.05 9.60 21.13
CA VAL A 443 16.99 9.05 22.49
C VAL A 443 18.17 8.11 22.74
N LEU A 444 18.47 7.22 21.80
CA LEU A 444 19.53 6.19 21.94
C LEU A 444 20.94 6.74 21.79
N SER A 445 21.14 7.73 20.92
CA SER A 445 22.46 8.35 20.67
C SER A 445 22.77 9.50 21.60
N GLY A 446 21.74 10.08 22.22
CA GLY A 446 21.86 11.20 23.13
C GLY A 446 22.56 10.84 24.46
N SER A 447 23.20 11.81 25.08
CA SER A 447 23.73 11.68 26.44
C SER A 447 22.69 11.98 27.55
N MET A 448 21.47 12.35 27.15
CA MET A 448 20.37 12.68 28.05
C MET A 448 19.43 11.47 28.21
N GLY A 449 18.85 11.33 29.40
CA GLY A 449 17.84 10.30 29.68
C GLY A 449 18.38 8.91 30.03
N ASN A 450 19.66 8.63 29.86
CA ASN A 450 20.26 7.32 30.14
C ASN A 450 20.69 7.10 31.62
N THR A 451 20.56 8.13 32.49
CA THR A 451 20.84 8.00 33.91
C THR A 451 19.78 8.69 34.75
N ALA A 452 19.26 7.99 35.77
CA ALA A 452 18.27 8.54 36.67
C ALA A 452 18.49 8.09 38.12
N VAL A 453 18.02 8.92 39.06
CA VAL A 453 17.86 8.55 40.48
C VAL A 453 16.40 8.82 40.87
N ALA A 454 15.75 7.83 41.46
CA ALA A 454 14.38 7.96 41.91
C ALA A 454 14.17 7.42 43.33
N LEU A 455 13.17 7.95 44.02
CA LEU A 455 12.67 7.40 45.28
C LEU A 455 11.60 6.35 44.97
N ILE A 456 11.69 5.19 45.64
CA ILE A 456 10.66 4.17 45.54
C ILE A 456 9.74 4.20 46.77
N LYS A 457 8.45 4.38 46.56
CA LYS A 457 7.43 4.35 47.60
C LYS A 457 6.86 2.93 47.74
N ASN A 458 7.57 2.07 48.44
CA ASN A 458 7.12 0.72 48.72
C ASN A 458 7.33 0.36 50.19
N LYS A 459 6.23 0.18 50.93
CA LYS A 459 6.24 -0.14 52.38
C LYS A 459 6.88 -1.51 52.69
N ALA A 460 7.09 -2.37 51.69
CA ALA A 460 7.76 -3.66 51.87
C ALA A 460 9.29 -3.53 51.90
N LEU A 461 9.83 -2.40 51.45
CA LEU A 461 11.27 -2.11 51.49
C LEU A 461 11.63 -1.33 52.72
N LYS A 462 12.77 -1.63 53.32
CA LYS A 462 13.31 -0.83 54.44
C LYS A 462 13.79 0.54 53.91
N PRO A 463 13.49 1.66 54.59
CA PRO A 463 14.04 2.95 54.20
C PRO A 463 15.55 2.90 54.03
N GLY A 464 16.07 3.52 52.99
CA GLY A 464 17.48 3.49 52.61
C GLY A 464 17.93 2.25 51.82
N THR A 465 17.04 1.31 51.51
CA THR A 465 17.37 0.20 50.58
C THR A 465 17.67 0.76 49.20
N VAL A 466 18.80 0.38 48.63
CA VAL A 466 19.21 0.77 47.28
C VAL A 466 19.00 -0.39 46.31
N LEU A 467 18.29 -0.14 45.21
CA LEU A 467 18.22 -1.03 44.06
C LEU A 467 18.89 -0.36 42.87
N LEU A 468 19.60 -1.13 42.08
CA LEU A 468 20.21 -0.65 40.82
C LEU A 468 19.57 -1.34 39.63
N GLU A 469 18.89 -0.57 38.82
CA GLU A 469 18.32 -1.03 37.58
C GLU A 469 19.23 -0.65 36.41
N LEU A 470 19.55 -1.62 35.59
CA LEU A 470 20.43 -1.45 34.44
C LEU A 470 19.73 -2.02 33.20
N LEU A 471 19.89 -1.32 32.12
CA LEU A 471 19.42 -1.74 30.81
C LEU A 471 20.64 -1.97 29.91
N PHE A 472 20.77 -3.19 29.42
CA PHE A 472 21.80 -3.55 28.45
C PHE A 472 21.14 -3.82 27.11
N VAL A 473 21.85 -3.52 26.03
CA VAL A 473 21.42 -3.82 24.66
C VAL A 473 22.47 -4.70 24.00
N SER A 474 21.98 -5.74 23.32
CA SER A 474 22.79 -6.61 22.46
C SER A 474 22.94 -5.94 21.12
N GLU A 475 24.14 -5.53 20.74
CA GLU A 475 24.40 -4.77 19.52
C GLU A 475 25.37 -5.52 18.61
N VAL A 476 25.13 -5.49 17.30
CA VAL A 476 26.04 -5.97 16.27
C VAL A 476 26.30 -4.85 15.27
N VAL A 477 27.57 -4.53 15.07
CA VAL A 477 27.99 -3.55 14.06
C VAL A 477 28.35 -4.30 12.78
N ALA A 478 27.55 -4.11 11.73
CA ALA A 478 27.73 -4.79 10.46
C ALA A 478 27.16 -3.96 9.29
N PRO A 479 27.60 -4.20 8.04
CA PRO A 479 27.00 -3.59 6.87
C PRO A 479 25.49 -3.86 6.79
N ARG A 480 24.67 -2.86 6.45
CA ARG A 480 23.20 -2.98 6.32
C ARG A 480 22.78 -4.09 5.34
N ALA A 481 23.60 -4.36 4.33
CA ALA A 481 23.36 -5.44 3.36
C ALA A 481 23.23 -6.83 3.97
N LEU A 482 23.83 -7.07 5.15
CA LEU A 482 23.72 -8.34 5.86
C LEU A 482 22.39 -8.52 6.61
N GLN A 483 21.62 -7.45 6.80
CA GLN A 483 20.28 -7.45 7.45
C GLN A 483 20.25 -8.20 8.80
N LEU A 484 21.29 -8.06 9.62
CA LEU A 484 21.43 -8.84 10.85
C LEU A 484 20.39 -8.54 11.92
N SER A 485 19.73 -7.40 11.86
CA SER A 485 18.58 -7.06 12.73
C SER A 485 17.43 -8.06 12.63
N ARG A 486 17.28 -8.77 11.49
CA ARG A 486 16.30 -9.87 11.34
C ARG A 486 16.60 -11.05 12.26
N PHE A 487 17.86 -11.30 12.58
CA PHE A 487 18.33 -12.47 13.32
C PHE A 487 18.69 -12.12 14.77
N LEU A 488 19.25 -10.93 14.98
CA LEU A 488 19.56 -10.39 16.30
C LEU A 488 19.05 -8.93 16.37
N PRO A 489 17.75 -8.72 16.61
CA PRO A 489 17.23 -7.38 16.83
C PRO A 489 17.84 -6.77 18.11
N PRO A 490 18.01 -5.43 18.19
CA PRO A 490 18.47 -4.75 19.39
C PRO A 490 17.39 -4.87 20.48
N LEU A 491 17.54 -5.90 21.32
CA LEU A 491 16.62 -6.17 22.41
C LEU A 491 17.23 -5.81 23.75
N ALA A 492 16.45 -5.11 24.56
CA ALA A 492 16.82 -4.72 25.90
C ALA A 492 16.93 -5.93 26.85
N LEU A 493 18.00 -5.98 27.60
CA LEU A 493 18.26 -6.94 28.67
C LEU A 493 18.26 -6.20 30.01
N ARG A 494 17.13 -6.23 30.70
CA ARG A 494 16.96 -5.58 31.99
C ARG A 494 17.60 -6.41 33.10
N CYS A 495 18.29 -5.73 34.04
CA CYS A 495 18.82 -6.29 35.28
C CYS A 495 18.43 -5.36 36.44
N LEU A 496 17.83 -5.90 37.49
CA LEU A 496 17.45 -5.16 38.69
C LEU A 496 18.16 -5.75 39.92
N LEU A 497 19.23 -5.13 40.37
CA LEU A 497 20.03 -5.65 41.47
C LEU A 497 19.59 -5.08 42.83
N ASP A 498 19.52 -5.97 43.82
CA ASP A 498 19.49 -5.59 45.23
C ASP A 498 20.91 -5.33 45.78
N ALA A 499 20.99 -4.88 47.03
CA ALA A 499 22.28 -4.62 47.70
C ALA A 499 23.19 -5.86 47.81
N ASN A 500 22.63 -7.07 47.71
CA ASN A 500 23.37 -8.35 47.77
C ASN A 500 23.77 -8.84 46.38
N GLY A 501 23.45 -8.10 45.33
CA GLY A 501 23.74 -8.49 43.95
C GLY A 501 22.77 -9.53 43.38
N ASN A 502 21.57 -9.74 43.94
CA ASN A 502 20.56 -10.62 43.36
C ASN A 502 19.79 -9.87 42.28
N ASP A 503 19.58 -10.52 41.12
CA ASP A 503 18.76 -9.97 40.04
C ASP A 503 17.27 -10.25 40.35
N LEU A 504 16.50 -9.18 40.45
CA LEU A 504 15.08 -9.18 40.73
C LEU A 504 14.23 -8.90 39.48
N ALA A 505 14.85 -8.68 38.31
CA ALA A 505 14.16 -8.25 37.10
C ALA A 505 13.01 -9.20 36.66
N ALA A 506 13.18 -10.51 36.86
CA ALA A 506 12.13 -11.51 36.56
C ALA A 506 10.97 -11.50 37.57
N LYS A 507 11.15 -10.92 38.78
CA LYS A 507 10.14 -10.90 39.84
C LYS A 507 9.39 -9.57 39.93
N VAL A 508 9.98 -8.51 39.40
CA VAL A 508 9.46 -7.13 39.49
C VAL A 508 9.31 -6.60 38.08
N ALA A 509 8.08 -6.52 37.58
CA ALA A 509 7.77 -5.95 36.28
C ALA A 509 8.19 -4.47 36.23
N PHE A 510 8.56 -4.00 35.05
CA PHE A 510 9.05 -2.63 34.84
C PHE A 510 7.93 -1.61 35.14
N GLU A 511 6.75 -1.83 34.61
CA GLU A 511 5.57 -0.97 34.79
C GLU A 511 5.20 -0.85 36.26
N THR A 512 5.10 -1.97 36.97
CA THR A 512 4.77 -1.99 38.42
C THR A 512 5.81 -1.26 39.26
N LEU A 513 7.08 -1.32 38.85
CA LEU A 513 8.15 -0.56 39.52
C LEU A 513 8.02 0.93 39.23
N ASN A 514 7.77 1.27 37.96
CA ASN A 514 7.68 2.65 37.50
C ASN A 514 6.57 3.45 38.18
N ASP A 515 5.41 2.83 38.41
CA ASP A 515 4.25 3.44 39.10
C ASP A 515 4.55 3.82 40.56
N GLN A 516 5.63 3.30 41.16
CA GLN A 516 6.01 3.55 42.56
C GLN A 516 7.14 4.57 42.71
N LEU A 517 7.56 5.19 41.59
CA LEU A 517 8.73 6.06 41.58
C LEU A 517 8.37 7.54 41.72
N GLU A 518 9.19 8.26 42.45
CA GLU A 518 9.16 9.72 42.48
C GLU A 518 10.53 10.32 42.10
N SER A 519 10.47 11.44 41.40
CA SER A 519 11.66 12.15 40.96
C SER A 519 12.46 12.71 42.14
N VAL A 520 13.78 12.73 42.00
CA VAL A 520 14.70 13.32 43.00
C VAL A 520 15.36 14.56 42.41
N PRO A 521 15.44 15.68 43.15
CA PRO A 521 16.16 16.87 42.69
C PRO A 521 17.61 16.52 42.30
N ARG A 522 18.08 17.01 41.17
CA ARG A 522 19.39 16.71 40.58
C ARG A 522 20.57 16.91 41.55
N ALA A 523 20.51 17.95 42.39
CA ALA A 523 21.55 18.20 43.37
C ALA A 523 21.64 17.12 44.44
N SER A 524 20.51 16.57 44.88
CA SER A 524 20.43 15.46 45.85
C SER A 524 20.87 14.15 45.21
N ALA A 525 20.44 13.90 43.99
CA ALA A 525 20.82 12.73 43.19
C ALA A 525 22.35 12.67 43.02
N ASN A 526 22.98 13.77 42.62
CA ASN A 526 24.44 13.83 42.43
C ASN A 526 25.21 13.57 43.75
N LYS A 527 24.76 14.11 44.86
CA LYS A 527 25.38 13.86 46.17
C LYS A 527 25.29 12.39 46.56
N PHE A 528 24.13 11.77 46.32
CA PHE A 528 23.91 10.35 46.61
C PHE A 528 24.82 9.45 45.76
N VAL A 529 24.85 9.67 44.44
CA VAL A 529 25.68 8.90 43.49
C VAL A 529 27.16 9.04 43.83
N GLN A 530 27.63 10.24 44.16
CA GLN A 530 29.01 10.47 44.59
C GLN A 530 29.36 9.69 45.85
N ALA A 531 28.45 9.68 46.85
CA ALA A 531 28.67 8.94 48.09
C ALA A 531 28.67 7.41 47.92
N GLN A 532 28.00 6.90 46.93
CA GLN A 532 27.83 5.45 46.65
C GLN A 532 28.65 4.97 45.46
N ARG A 533 29.53 5.79 44.90
CA ARG A 533 30.21 5.54 43.61
C ARG A 533 30.88 4.18 43.52
N ASP A 534 31.68 3.82 44.55
CA ASP A 534 32.44 2.56 44.52
C ASP A 534 31.51 1.35 44.58
N GLN A 535 30.44 1.43 45.37
CA GLN A 535 29.44 0.38 45.47
C GLN A 535 28.66 0.22 44.15
N LEU A 536 28.22 1.31 43.53
CA LEU A 536 27.51 1.29 42.25
C LEU A 536 28.40 0.74 41.15
N THR A 537 29.68 1.11 41.11
CA THR A 537 30.63 0.54 40.12
C THR A 537 30.80 -0.96 40.28
N ALA A 538 30.91 -1.44 41.53
CA ALA A 538 30.98 -2.89 41.78
C ALA A 538 29.69 -3.63 41.35
N GLN A 539 28.52 -3.01 41.59
CA GLN A 539 27.25 -3.58 41.18
C GLN A 539 27.06 -3.63 39.65
N ILE A 540 27.57 -2.66 38.89
CA ILE A 540 27.57 -2.68 37.42
C ILE A 540 28.31 -3.93 36.91
N ALA A 541 29.51 -4.21 37.44
CA ALA A 541 30.28 -5.40 37.07
C ALA A 541 29.53 -6.71 37.39
N ILE A 542 28.79 -6.77 38.51
CA ILE A 542 27.94 -7.91 38.87
C ILE A 542 26.78 -8.05 37.86
N ALA A 543 26.16 -6.94 37.46
CA ALA A 543 25.09 -6.94 36.49
C ALA A 543 25.56 -7.44 35.12
N GLU A 544 26.68 -6.96 34.61
CA GLU A 544 27.31 -7.44 33.36
C GLU A 544 27.53 -8.94 33.40
N ALA A 545 28.09 -9.46 34.47
CA ALA A 545 28.35 -10.92 34.63
C ALA A 545 27.04 -11.73 34.67
N LYS A 546 25.93 -11.17 35.17
CA LYS A 546 24.61 -11.82 35.20
C LYS A 546 23.88 -11.77 33.85
N VAL A 547 24.07 -10.71 33.08
CA VAL A 547 23.44 -10.52 31.78
C VAL A 547 24.21 -11.23 30.67
N ALA A 548 25.52 -11.39 30.78
CA ALA A 548 26.37 -12.01 29.78
C ALA A 548 25.89 -13.40 29.30
N PRO A 549 25.41 -14.32 30.15
CA PRO A 549 24.88 -15.62 29.67
C PRO A 549 23.61 -15.45 28.81
N ARG A 550 22.72 -14.52 29.16
CA ARG A 550 21.50 -14.22 28.42
C ARG A 550 21.82 -13.59 27.06
N HIS A 551 22.86 -12.74 27.02
CA HIS A 551 23.39 -12.19 25.77
C HIS A 551 23.95 -13.30 24.87
N ALA A 552 24.82 -14.18 25.42
CA ALA A 552 25.39 -15.27 24.68
C ALA A 552 24.33 -16.24 24.12
N GLU A 553 23.30 -16.55 24.89
CA GLU A 553 22.17 -17.34 24.43
C GLU A 553 21.43 -16.69 23.23
N ARG A 554 21.18 -15.39 23.31
CA ARG A 554 20.53 -14.65 22.20
C ARG A 554 21.37 -14.62 20.94
N VAL A 555 22.67 -14.41 21.07
CA VAL A 555 23.62 -14.46 19.95
C VAL A 555 23.59 -15.85 19.31
N ALA A 556 23.63 -16.91 20.10
CA ALA A 556 23.55 -18.28 19.61
C ALA A 556 22.23 -18.58 18.88
N GLN A 557 21.10 -18.10 19.41
CA GLN A 557 19.79 -18.20 18.74
C GLN A 557 19.76 -17.41 17.43
N GLY A 558 20.36 -16.23 17.39
CA GLY A 558 20.50 -15.41 16.18
C GLY A 558 21.33 -16.11 15.11
N GLN A 559 22.47 -16.69 15.49
CA GLN A 559 23.33 -17.47 14.60
C GLN A 559 22.60 -18.70 14.04
N GLN A 560 21.85 -19.42 14.89
CA GLN A 560 21.07 -20.59 14.46
C GLN A 560 19.98 -20.19 13.45
N ARG A 561 19.24 -19.11 13.70
CA ARG A 561 18.20 -18.60 12.78
C ARG A 561 18.80 -18.15 11.45
N LEU A 562 19.89 -17.38 11.47
CA LEU A 562 20.59 -16.95 10.27
C LEU A 562 21.07 -18.15 9.46
N LYS A 563 21.72 -19.12 10.12
CA LYS A 563 22.21 -20.31 9.45
C LYS A 563 21.08 -21.13 8.85
N ALA A 564 20.01 -21.40 9.59
CA ALA A 564 18.87 -22.18 9.10
C ALA A 564 18.23 -21.49 7.88
N SER A 565 17.95 -20.20 7.95
CA SER A 565 17.31 -19.43 6.86
C SER A 565 18.17 -19.39 5.59
N LEU A 566 19.49 -19.13 5.73
CA LEU A 566 20.36 -19.03 4.55
C LEU A 566 20.79 -20.40 4.02
N ASP A 567 20.89 -21.45 4.86
CA ASP A 567 21.13 -22.82 4.40
C ASP A 567 19.94 -23.37 3.61
N GLU A 568 18.71 -23.09 4.04
CA GLU A 568 17.49 -23.43 3.32
C GLU A 568 17.45 -22.75 1.94
N GLU A 569 17.69 -21.44 1.88
CA GLU A 569 17.70 -20.69 0.63
C GLU A 569 18.87 -21.13 -0.31
N LEU A 570 20.03 -21.44 0.23
CA LEU A 570 21.14 -21.99 -0.54
C LEU A 570 20.80 -23.36 -1.13
N ALA A 571 20.15 -24.24 -0.36
CA ALA A 571 19.70 -25.54 -0.85
C ALA A 571 18.65 -25.37 -1.97
N ARG A 572 17.69 -24.48 -1.76
CA ARG A 572 16.66 -24.14 -2.75
C ARG A 572 17.27 -23.60 -4.05
N LEU A 573 18.14 -22.58 -3.99
CA LEU A 573 18.77 -22.01 -5.19
C LEU A 573 19.68 -23.00 -5.91
N THR A 574 20.39 -23.86 -5.16
CA THR A 574 21.27 -24.89 -5.77
C THR A 574 20.44 -25.94 -6.52
N ALA A 575 19.32 -26.39 -5.94
CA ALA A 575 18.39 -27.30 -6.62
C ALA A 575 17.75 -26.65 -7.84
N LEU A 576 17.34 -25.38 -7.71
CA LEU A 576 16.73 -24.62 -8.78
C LEU A 576 17.71 -24.37 -9.95
N GLN A 577 18.99 -24.13 -9.68
CA GLN A 577 20.01 -23.93 -10.71
C GLN A 577 20.13 -25.13 -11.66
N ALA A 578 19.91 -26.35 -11.14
CA ALA A 578 20.00 -27.57 -11.95
C ALA A 578 18.92 -27.62 -13.06
N VAL A 579 17.78 -26.96 -12.86
CA VAL A 579 16.61 -26.98 -13.76
C VAL A 579 16.29 -25.63 -14.39
N ASN A 580 16.74 -24.52 -13.78
CA ASN A 580 16.46 -23.18 -14.25
C ASN A 580 17.75 -22.39 -14.54
N PRO A 581 18.13 -22.20 -15.82
CA PRO A 581 19.36 -21.46 -16.18
C PRO A 581 19.33 -19.96 -15.87
N SER A 582 18.23 -19.42 -15.36
CA SER A 582 18.16 -18.02 -14.88
C SER A 582 18.86 -17.83 -13.53
N VAL A 583 19.09 -18.90 -12.75
CA VAL A 583 19.82 -18.86 -11.50
C VAL A 583 21.31 -18.79 -11.79
N ARG A 584 21.98 -17.74 -11.36
CA ARG A 584 23.39 -17.48 -11.63
C ARG A 584 24.26 -18.01 -10.48
N ASP A 585 25.47 -18.48 -10.81
CA ASP A 585 26.49 -18.85 -9.80
C ASP A 585 26.74 -17.70 -8.83
N SER A 586 26.75 -16.46 -9.34
CA SER A 586 26.98 -15.27 -8.50
C SER A 586 25.91 -15.05 -7.42
N GLU A 587 24.67 -15.52 -7.60
CA GLU A 587 23.61 -15.43 -6.60
C GLU A 587 23.90 -16.41 -5.44
N ILE A 588 24.27 -17.64 -5.77
CA ILE A 588 24.64 -18.66 -4.78
C ILE A 588 25.89 -18.25 -4.00
N GLU A 589 26.89 -17.70 -4.70
CA GLU A 589 28.10 -17.20 -4.04
C GLU A 589 27.82 -16.01 -3.13
N ALA A 590 26.94 -15.09 -3.55
CA ALA A 590 26.53 -13.96 -2.73
C ALA A 590 25.85 -14.41 -1.43
N LEU A 591 24.95 -15.40 -1.49
CA LEU A 591 24.31 -15.97 -0.30
C LEU A 591 25.29 -16.70 0.62
N ARG A 592 26.23 -17.46 0.05
CA ARG A 592 27.30 -18.10 0.85
C ARG A 592 28.12 -17.06 1.59
N LYS A 593 28.53 -16.02 0.90
CA LYS A 593 29.27 -14.91 1.47
C LYS A 593 28.45 -14.19 2.56
N GLN A 594 27.17 -13.91 2.30
CA GLN A 594 26.27 -13.31 3.28
C GLN A 594 26.16 -14.16 4.55
N ARG A 595 26.03 -15.48 4.41
CA ARG A 595 25.98 -16.41 5.54
C ARG A 595 27.30 -16.37 6.36
N GLU A 596 28.46 -16.46 5.71
CA GLU A 596 29.76 -16.46 6.37
C GLU A 596 30.02 -15.12 7.08
N GLU A 597 29.85 -14.02 6.38
CA GLU A 597 30.03 -12.66 6.93
C GLU A 597 29.02 -12.38 8.05
N GLY A 598 27.78 -12.82 7.90
CA GLY A 598 26.73 -12.66 8.91
C GLY A 598 27.04 -13.42 10.20
N LEU A 599 27.45 -14.68 10.10
CA LEU A 599 27.87 -15.48 11.26
C LEU A 599 29.08 -14.86 11.96
N ALA A 600 30.08 -14.42 11.20
CA ALA A 600 31.28 -13.79 11.75
C ALA A 600 30.98 -12.42 12.41
N ALA A 601 30.01 -11.71 11.92
CA ALA A 601 29.55 -10.44 12.54
C ALA A 601 28.75 -10.69 13.81
N LEU A 602 27.84 -11.69 13.83
CA LEU A 602 27.09 -12.07 15.04
C LEU A 602 28.01 -12.59 16.15
N GLU A 603 29.11 -13.27 15.83
CA GLU A 603 30.09 -13.68 16.81
C GLU A 603 30.75 -12.49 17.55
N LYS A 604 30.81 -11.34 16.89
CA LYS A 604 31.35 -10.08 17.45
C LYS A 604 30.30 -9.21 18.11
N ALA A 605 29.07 -9.70 18.27
CA ALA A 605 28.03 -8.96 18.94
C ALA A 605 28.47 -8.59 20.36
N ALA A 606 28.27 -7.34 20.73
CA ALA A 606 28.68 -6.80 22.01
C ALA A 606 27.47 -6.51 22.90
N LEU A 607 27.68 -6.60 24.21
CA LEU A 607 26.72 -6.17 25.22
C LEU A 607 27.07 -4.73 25.63
N ARG A 608 26.18 -3.78 25.35
CA ARG A 608 26.34 -2.37 25.70
C ARG A 608 25.43 -2.00 26.86
N LEU A 609 25.96 -1.31 27.86
CA LEU A 609 25.16 -0.69 28.93
C LEU A 609 24.52 0.59 28.36
N GLU A 610 23.20 0.61 28.30
CA GLU A 610 22.42 1.69 27.70
C GLU A 610 21.94 2.69 28.75
N ALA A 611 21.35 2.20 29.85
CA ALA A 611 20.81 3.07 30.87
C ALA A 611 21.02 2.51 32.27
N ILE A 612 21.11 3.44 33.23
CA ILE A 612 21.26 3.16 34.69
C ILE A 612 20.22 3.96 35.46
N ARG A 613 19.49 3.29 36.32
CA ARG A 613 18.58 3.93 37.27
C ARG A 613 18.88 3.47 38.69
N VAL A 614 19.19 4.44 39.57
CA VAL A 614 19.41 4.18 40.98
C VAL A 614 18.10 4.45 41.74
N LEU A 615 17.60 3.45 42.44
CA LEU A 615 16.33 3.50 43.16
C LEU A 615 16.61 3.44 44.66
N VAL A 616 16.08 4.37 45.42
CA VAL A 616 16.28 4.44 46.86
C VAL A 616 14.92 4.35 47.56
N ALA A 617 14.74 3.39 48.47
CA ALA A 617 13.51 3.30 49.26
C ALA A 617 13.43 4.47 50.25
N GLY A 618 12.33 5.24 50.15
CA GLY A 618 12.05 6.38 51.03
C GLY A 618 11.29 6.01 52.31
#